data_75819d6220f16df555c2992ce7b12e10
#
_entry.id   75819d6220f16df555c2992ce7b12e10
#
_cell.length_a   1.000
_cell.length_b   1.000
_cell.length_c   1.000
_cell.angle_alpha   90.00
_cell.angle_beta   90.00
_cell.angle_gamma   90.00
#
_symmetry.space_group_name_H-M   'P 1'
#
loop_
_entity.id
_entity.type
_entity.pdbx_description
1 polymer ?
#
loop_
_entity_poly.entity_id
_entity_poly.type
_entity_poly.pdbx_seq_one_letter_code
_entity_poly.pdbx_strand_id
1 'polypeptide(L)'
;PAHAWAAVKNWAEGVPTAWPQDGLQTEKGSGKQQKRYYEEVGFRLCSSHATWPDGTNGVEAGLFEIRDLMEQGRFKVFAGLRDWFDEFLQYHRDENGKIVKARDDLMDPTRYAYMMRRFAVPIGRVKNKTSGRPTQAATEYSMF
;
A
#
# COMPACT_ATOMS: atom_id res chain seq x y z
N PRO A 1 -16.88 6.61 -2.11
CA PRO A 1 -15.79 6.83 -1.48
C PRO A 1 -15.36 8.16 -0.89
N ALA A 2 -16.07 8.63 0.16
CA ALA A 2 -15.70 9.87 0.85
C ALA A 2 -14.28 9.82 1.46
N HIS A 3 -13.87 8.68 2.00
CA HIS A 3 -12.52 8.46 2.53
C HIS A 3 -11.44 8.58 1.44
N ALA A 4 -11.69 8.08 0.24
CA ALA A 4 -10.75 8.18 -0.88
C ALA A 4 -10.56 9.64 -1.30
N TRP A 5 -11.63 10.40 -1.40
CA TRP A 5 -11.58 11.83 -1.70
C TRP A 5 -10.82 12.61 -0.62
N ALA A 6 -11.07 12.31 0.65
CA ALA A 6 -10.36 12.93 1.77
C ALA A 6 -8.84 12.63 1.72
N ALA A 7 -8.46 11.39 1.40
CA ALA A 7 -7.05 11.03 1.27
C ALA A 7 -6.35 11.81 0.14
N VAL A 8 -6.97 11.90 -1.04
CA VAL A 8 -6.41 12.67 -2.16
C VAL A 8 -6.24 14.12 -1.78
N LYS A 9 -7.26 14.73 -1.18
CA LYS A 9 -7.24 16.14 -0.78
C LYS A 9 -6.16 16.44 0.27
N ASN A 10 -5.90 15.51 1.18
CA ASN A 10 -5.02 15.74 2.30
C ASN A 10 -3.54 15.39 2.02
N TRP A 11 -3.27 14.29 1.31
CA TRP A 11 -1.89 13.81 1.17
C TRP A 11 -1.60 12.98 -0.08
N ALA A 12 -2.59 12.39 -0.74
CA ALA A 12 -2.37 11.43 -1.82
C ALA A 12 -2.34 12.05 -3.22
N GLU A 13 -2.55 13.37 -3.35
CA GLU A 13 -2.51 14.05 -4.66
C GLU A 13 -1.14 13.88 -5.31
N GLY A 14 -1.12 13.27 -6.50
CA GLY A 14 0.11 13.03 -7.26
C GLY A 14 1.00 11.90 -6.75
N VAL A 15 0.65 11.27 -5.62
CA VAL A 15 1.37 10.10 -5.10
C VAL A 15 1.02 8.87 -5.94
N PRO A 16 2.01 8.15 -6.51
CA PRO A 16 1.75 6.90 -7.21
C PRO A 16 1.11 5.89 -6.24
N THR A 17 -0.06 5.40 -6.60
CA THR A 17 -0.86 4.53 -5.74
C THR A 17 -0.87 3.12 -6.30
N ALA A 18 -0.35 2.16 -5.52
CA ALA A 18 -0.48 0.74 -5.81
C ALA A 18 -1.95 0.30 -5.62
N TRP A 19 -2.41 -0.61 -6.45
CA TRP A 19 -3.79 -1.08 -6.42
C TRP A 19 -3.87 -2.59 -6.73
N PRO A 20 -4.82 -3.33 -6.13
CA PRO A 20 -4.95 -4.77 -6.31
C PRO A 20 -5.59 -5.12 -7.65
N GLN A 21 -5.45 -6.38 -8.07
CA GLN A 21 -6.09 -6.90 -9.28
C GLN A 21 -7.62 -6.74 -9.25
N ASP A 22 -8.24 -6.75 -8.07
CA ASP A 22 -9.67 -6.54 -7.89
C ASP A 22 -10.17 -5.19 -8.43
N GLY A 23 -9.28 -4.22 -8.56
CA GLY A 23 -9.59 -2.96 -9.24
C GLY A 23 -10.04 -3.11 -10.70
N LEU A 24 -9.79 -4.25 -11.32
CA LEU A 24 -10.28 -4.60 -12.66
C LEU A 24 -11.71 -5.15 -12.66
N GLN A 25 -12.23 -5.55 -11.50
CA GLN A 25 -13.61 -6.05 -11.40
C GLN A 25 -14.58 -4.96 -11.81
N THR A 26 -15.59 -5.38 -12.56
CA THR A 26 -16.63 -4.51 -13.08
C THR A 26 -17.86 -4.59 -12.18
N GLU A 27 -18.38 -3.45 -11.78
CA GLU A 27 -19.61 -3.38 -11.02
C GLU A 27 -20.80 -3.78 -11.88
N LYS A 28 -21.64 -4.69 -11.37
CA LYS A 28 -22.77 -5.27 -12.13
C LYS A 28 -23.81 -4.23 -12.59
N GLY A 29 -23.96 -3.12 -11.86
CA GLY A 29 -24.97 -2.11 -12.17
C GLY A 29 -24.50 -1.08 -13.20
N SER A 30 -23.28 -0.60 -13.08
CA SER A 30 -22.73 0.49 -13.90
C SER A 30 -21.84 0.02 -15.07
N GLY A 31 -21.38 -1.23 -15.04
CA GLY A 31 -20.40 -1.73 -15.99
C GLY A 31 -19.01 -1.11 -15.84
N LYS A 32 -18.77 -0.33 -14.78
CA LYS A 32 -17.56 0.42 -14.54
C LYS A 32 -16.57 -0.37 -13.70
N GLN A 33 -15.30 -0.34 -14.05
CA GLN A 33 -14.25 -0.96 -13.24
C GLN A 33 -14.05 -0.21 -11.93
N GLN A 34 -13.79 -0.93 -10.83
CA GLN A 34 -13.61 -0.33 -9.50
C GLN A 34 -12.48 0.69 -9.47
N LYS A 35 -11.37 0.45 -10.15
CA LYS A 35 -10.25 1.40 -10.23
C LYS A 35 -10.67 2.77 -10.76
N ARG A 36 -11.66 2.85 -11.65
CA ARG A 36 -12.13 4.11 -12.25
C ARG A 36 -12.73 5.05 -11.23
N TYR A 37 -13.37 4.52 -10.20
CA TYR A 37 -13.90 5.35 -9.12
C TYR A 37 -12.79 6.07 -8.34
N TYR A 38 -11.64 5.43 -8.17
CA TYR A 38 -10.47 6.04 -7.51
C TYR A 38 -9.77 7.05 -8.43
N GLU A 39 -9.62 6.73 -9.71
CA GLU A 39 -9.06 7.66 -10.70
C GLU A 39 -9.88 8.95 -10.80
N GLU A 40 -11.21 8.86 -10.79
CA GLU A 40 -12.12 10.02 -10.83
C GLU A 40 -12.04 10.89 -9.57
N VAL A 41 -11.73 10.31 -8.43
CA VAL A 41 -11.49 11.07 -7.17
C VAL A 41 -10.12 11.75 -7.18
N GLY A 42 -9.25 11.40 -8.13
CA GLY A 42 -7.93 12.02 -8.29
C GLY A 42 -6.74 11.17 -7.84
N PHE A 43 -6.93 9.88 -7.54
CA PHE A 43 -5.80 8.99 -7.29
C PHE A 43 -4.98 8.77 -8.55
N ARG A 44 -3.66 8.92 -8.41
CA ARG A 44 -2.71 8.55 -9.45
C ARG A 44 -2.38 7.07 -9.34
N LEU A 45 -3.23 6.21 -9.89
CA LEU A 45 -2.99 4.78 -9.89
C LEU A 45 -1.76 4.43 -10.74
N CYS A 46 -0.97 3.45 -10.29
CA CYS A 46 0.11 2.88 -11.10
C CYS A 46 -0.46 2.27 -12.38
N SER A 47 0.33 2.22 -13.45
CA SER A 47 -0.10 1.78 -14.79
C SER A 47 -0.63 0.35 -14.84
N SER A 48 -0.15 -0.51 -13.91
CA SER A 48 -0.64 -1.87 -13.70
C SER A 48 -1.09 -2.07 -12.26
N HIS A 49 -1.95 -3.06 -12.03
CA HIS A 49 -2.22 -3.53 -10.66
C HIS A 49 -0.94 -4.10 -10.01
N ALA A 50 -0.98 -4.34 -8.71
CA ALA A 50 0.17 -4.82 -7.95
C ALA A 50 0.71 -6.14 -8.51
N THR A 51 1.89 -6.06 -9.10
CA THR A 51 2.62 -7.16 -9.70
C THR A 51 4.12 -6.99 -9.46
N TRP A 52 4.82 -8.10 -9.44
CA TRP A 52 6.28 -8.11 -9.51
C TRP A 52 6.77 -7.62 -10.88
N PRO A 53 8.07 -7.31 -11.04
CA PRO A 53 8.63 -6.91 -12.34
C PRO A 53 8.44 -7.96 -13.45
N ASP A 54 8.32 -9.24 -13.10
CA ASP A 54 8.05 -10.35 -14.01
C ASP A 54 6.56 -10.52 -14.35
N GLY A 55 5.67 -9.67 -13.81
CA GLY A 55 4.23 -9.70 -14.04
C GLY A 55 3.46 -10.65 -13.11
N THR A 56 4.12 -11.40 -12.26
CA THR A 56 3.46 -12.26 -11.27
C THR A 56 2.93 -11.47 -10.07
N ASN A 57 2.03 -12.06 -9.28
CA ASN A 57 1.46 -11.44 -8.08
C ASN A 57 1.52 -12.38 -6.85
N GLY A 58 2.43 -13.33 -6.85
CA GLY A 58 2.58 -14.34 -5.80
C GLY A 58 2.65 -13.73 -4.39
N VAL A 59 1.72 -14.15 -3.52
CA VAL A 59 1.63 -13.67 -2.13
C VAL A 59 2.84 -14.10 -1.34
N GLU A 60 3.21 -15.37 -1.44
CA GLU A 60 4.31 -15.99 -0.68
C GLU A 60 5.64 -15.30 -0.94
N ALA A 61 5.99 -15.08 -2.21
CA ALA A 61 7.24 -14.42 -2.58
C ALA A 61 7.36 -13.03 -1.93
N GLY A 62 6.22 -12.27 -1.92
CA GLY A 62 6.18 -10.95 -1.30
C GLY A 62 6.39 -10.97 0.20
N LEU A 63 5.77 -11.92 0.87
CA LEU A 63 5.89 -12.07 2.31
C LEU A 63 7.30 -12.47 2.73
N PHE A 64 7.92 -13.42 2.03
CA PHE A 64 9.29 -13.83 2.30
C PHE A 64 10.26 -12.66 2.11
N GLU A 65 10.15 -11.93 1.00
CA GLU A 65 11.04 -10.80 0.72
C GLU A 65 10.89 -9.66 1.76
N ILE A 66 9.65 -9.33 2.16
CA ILE A 66 9.42 -8.32 3.22
C ILE A 66 9.99 -8.78 4.54
N ARG A 67 9.78 -10.05 4.92
CA ARG A 67 10.33 -10.63 6.14
C ARG A 67 11.86 -10.54 6.16
N ASP A 68 12.51 -10.97 5.10
CA ASP A 68 13.99 -10.91 5.00
C ASP A 68 14.50 -9.49 5.15
N LEU A 69 13.80 -8.51 4.58
CA LEU A 69 14.15 -7.10 4.73
C LEU A 69 13.94 -6.58 6.16
N MET A 70 12.92 -7.06 6.85
CA MET A 70 12.69 -6.74 8.27
C MET A 70 13.83 -7.30 9.14
N GLU A 71 14.21 -8.56 8.93
CA GLU A 71 15.31 -9.21 9.65
C GLU A 71 16.64 -8.48 9.42
N GLN A 72 16.84 -7.90 8.23
CA GLN A 72 18.01 -7.09 7.89
C GLN A 72 17.91 -5.63 8.37
N GLY A 73 16.81 -5.22 9.00
CA GLY A 73 16.56 -3.83 9.40
C GLY A 73 16.37 -2.85 8.21
N ARG A 74 16.15 -3.36 7.01
CA ARG A 74 15.97 -2.58 5.77
C ARG A 74 14.51 -2.22 5.48
N PHE A 75 13.55 -2.93 6.06
CA PHE A 75 12.14 -2.58 6.03
C PHE A 75 11.74 -2.08 7.41
N LYS A 76 11.26 -0.84 7.48
CA LYS A 76 10.92 -0.17 8.75
C LYS A 76 9.48 0.33 8.70
N VAL A 77 8.79 0.17 9.80
CA VAL A 77 7.42 0.66 9.99
C VAL A 77 7.42 1.69 11.10
N PHE A 78 6.73 2.80 10.92
CA PHE A 78 6.63 3.84 11.95
C PHE A 78 5.95 3.30 13.21
N ALA A 79 6.58 3.49 14.37
CA ALA A 79 6.06 3.00 15.66
C ALA A 79 4.65 3.49 16.02
N GLY A 80 4.21 4.60 15.43
CA GLY A 80 2.87 5.15 15.64
C GLY A 80 1.75 4.42 14.88
N LEU A 81 2.09 3.49 13.98
CA LEU A 81 1.10 2.72 13.20
C LEU A 81 0.61 1.50 14.00
N ARG A 82 -0.10 1.74 15.09
CA ARG A 82 -0.54 0.69 16.03
C ARG A 82 -1.39 -0.37 15.36
N ASP A 83 -2.37 0.03 14.57
CA ASP A 83 -3.27 -0.90 13.87
C ASP A 83 -2.49 -1.84 12.93
N TRP A 84 -1.41 -1.32 12.31
CA TRP A 84 -0.52 -2.15 11.48
C TRP A 84 0.20 -3.22 12.30
N PHE A 85 0.70 -2.88 13.48
CA PHE A 85 1.37 -3.84 14.36
C PHE A 85 0.38 -4.86 14.93
N ASP A 86 -0.82 -4.44 15.29
CA ASP A 86 -1.86 -5.32 15.80
C ASP A 86 -2.26 -6.37 14.75
N GLU A 87 -2.36 -5.96 13.47
CA GLU A 87 -2.65 -6.84 12.37
C GLU A 87 -1.45 -7.74 12.04
N PHE A 88 -0.23 -7.19 11.99
CA PHE A 88 1.01 -7.94 11.76
C PHE A 88 1.22 -9.07 12.77
N LEU A 89 0.95 -8.83 14.05
CA LEU A 89 1.08 -9.83 15.11
C LEU A 89 0.02 -10.95 15.00
N GLN A 90 -1.11 -10.67 14.38
CA GLN A 90 -2.18 -11.66 14.15
C GLN A 90 -2.04 -12.39 12.81
N TYR A 91 -1.18 -11.90 11.92
CA TYR A 91 -0.98 -12.47 10.60
C TYR A 91 -0.17 -13.77 10.69
N HIS A 92 -0.84 -14.90 10.49
CA HIS A 92 -0.25 -16.22 10.70
C HIS A 92 -0.73 -17.23 9.64
N ARG A 93 -0.17 -18.43 9.70
CA ARG A 93 -0.60 -19.59 8.91
C ARG A 93 -1.43 -20.52 9.75
N ASP A 94 -2.41 -21.15 9.12
CA ASP A 94 -3.17 -22.25 9.72
C ASP A 94 -2.34 -23.56 9.78
N GLU A 95 -2.91 -24.59 10.35
CA GLU A 95 -2.31 -25.94 10.47
C GLU A 95 -1.91 -26.56 9.11
N ASN A 96 -2.52 -26.11 8.01
CA ASN A 96 -2.22 -26.55 6.65
C ASN A 96 -1.18 -25.66 5.97
N GLY A 97 -0.62 -24.69 6.68
CA GLY A 97 0.37 -23.74 6.16
C GLY A 97 -0.22 -22.64 5.29
N LYS A 98 -1.56 -22.52 5.21
CA LYS A 98 -2.24 -21.49 4.46
C LYS A 98 -2.37 -20.21 5.28
N ILE A 99 -2.13 -19.06 4.63
CA ILE A 99 -2.28 -17.75 5.27
C ILE A 99 -3.74 -17.55 5.66
N VAL A 100 -3.95 -17.23 6.93
CA VAL A 100 -5.28 -16.90 7.46
C VAL A 100 -5.61 -15.46 7.04
N LYS A 101 -6.60 -15.33 6.17
CA LYS A 101 -7.12 -14.04 5.70
C LYS A 101 -8.18 -13.50 6.67
N ALA A 102 -7.74 -13.16 7.87
CA ALA A 102 -8.57 -12.50 8.87
C ALA A 102 -7.80 -11.25 9.33
N ARG A 103 -8.39 -10.07 9.10
CA ARG A 103 -7.73 -8.80 9.39
C ARG A 103 -6.39 -8.66 8.63
N ASP A 104 -6.43 -8.69 7.31
CA ASP A 104 -5.29 -8.50 6.41
C ASP A 104 -5.39 -7.18 5.61
N ASP A 105 -6.23 -6.26 6.09
CA ASP A 105 -6.52 -4.99 5.44
C ASP A 105 -5.31 -4.06 5.31
N LEU A 106 -4.31 -4.20 6.19
CA LEU A 106 -3.05 -3.45 6.16
C LEU A 106 -1.88 -4.28 5.64
N MET A 107 -1.92 -5.61 5.80
CA MET A 107 -0.87 -6.51 5.32
C MET A 107 -0.87 -6.62 3.80
N ASP A 108 -2.02 -6.79 3.17
CA ASP A 108 -2.13 -6.83 1.72
C ASP A 108 -1.74 -5.51 1.05
N PRO A 109 -2.21 -4.31 1.48
CA PRO A 109 -1.70 -3.03 0.96
C PRO A 109 -0.20 -2.81 1.17
N THR A 110 0.36 -3.26 2.30
CA THR A 110 1.81 -3.22 2.55
C THR A 110 2.56 -4.01 1.48
N ARG A 111 2.11 -5.22 1.20
CA ARG A 111 2.65 -6.07 0.14
C ARG A 111 2.51 -5.42 -1.25
N TYR A 112 1.35 -4.86 -1.58
CA TYR A 112 1.13 -4.18 -2.86
C TYR A 112 2.05 -2.96 -3.01
N ALA A 113 2.19 -2.14 -2.00
CA ALA A 113 3.10 -0.99 -2.01
C ALA A 113 4.56 -1.44 -2.22
N TYR A 114 4.96 -2.51 -1.54
CA TYR A 114 6.30 -3.07 -1.69
C TYR A 114 6.55 -3.62 -3.11
N MET A 115 5.63 -4.41 -3.65
CA MET A 115 5.71 -4.94 -5.02
C MET A 115 5.83 -3.82 -6.07
N MET A 116 5.13 -2.71 -5.84
CA MET A 116 5.07 -1.57 -6.75
C MET A 116 6.11 -0.46 -6.43
N ARG A 117 7.07 -0.71 -5.52
CA ARG A 117 8.10 0.28 -5.11
C ARG A 117 8.91 0.87 -6.26
N ARG A 118 8.95 0.17 -7.39
CA ARG A 118 9.60 0.68 -8.62
C ARG A 118 8.93 1.94 -9.18
N PHE A 119 7.69 2.22 -8.80
CA PHE A 119 6.94 3.43 -9.16
C PHE A 119 7.04 4.53 -8.09
N ALA A 120 7.72 4.26 -6.97
CA ALA A 120 7.90 5.26 -5.92
C ALA A 120 8.60 6.51 -6.45
N VAL A 121 8.18 7.65 -5.95
CA VAL A 121 8.82 8.94 -6.24
C VAL A 121 9.34 9.57 -4.96
N PRO A 122 10.48 10.28 -4.98
CA PRO A 122 10.95 11.03 -3.82
C PRO A 122 9.89 12.05 -3.38
N ILE A 123 9.73 12.22 -2.07
CA ILE A 123 8.72 13.12 -1.47
C ILE A 123 8.80 14.54 -2.05
N GLY A 124 9.99 15.06 -2.30
CA GLY A 124 10.19 16.39 -2.90
C GLY A 124 9.74 16.54 -4.37
N ARG A 125 9.36 15.46 -5.05
CA ARG A 125 8.82 15.49 -6.41
C ARG A 125 7.30 15.52 -6.48
N VAL A 126 6.63 15.23 -5.37
CA VAL A 126 5.18 15.38 -5.26
C VAL A 126 4.91 16.86 -5.05
N LYS A 127 4.38 17.54 -6.06
CA LYS A 127 3.94 18.93 -5.92
C LYS A 127 2.67 18.95 -5.09
N ASN A 128 2.82 19.12 -3.79
CA ASN A 128 1.68 19.42 -2.92
C ASN A 128 1.18 20.83 -3.28
N LYS A 129 0.03 20.92 -3.88
CA LYS A 129 -0.68 22.19 -4.10
C LYS A 129 -1.31 22.75 -2.82
N THR A 130 -1.14 22.09 -1.69
CA THR A 130 -1.62 22.58 -0.41
C THR A 130 -0.55 23.40 0.30
N SER A 131 -0.87 24.66 0.48
CA SER A 131 -0.14 25.67 1.21
C SER A 131 0.38 25.22 2.59
N GLY A 132 1.69 25.33 2.79
CA GLY A 132 2.24 25.86 4.03
C GLY A 132 2.04 25.09 5.32
N ARG A 133 2.56 23.86 5.43
CA ARG A 133 3.23 23.39 6.63
C ARG A 133 4.28 22.35 6.25
N PRO A 134 5.57 22.55 6.51
CA PRO A 134 6.54 21.48 6.40
C PRO A 134 6.19 20.44 7.47
N THR A 135 5.74 19.28 7.03
CA THR A 135 5.70 18.11 7.91
C THR A 135 7.16 17.78 8.19
N GLN A 136 7.62 18.04 9.40
CA GLN A 136 8.93 17.63 9.85
C GLN A 136 9.04 16.12 9.61
N ALA A 137 10.04 15.72 8.84
CA ALA A 137 10.41 14.34 8.69
C ALA A 137 10.65 13.79 10.10
N ALA A 138 9.86 12.80 10.50
CA ALA A 138 10.07 12.12 11.75
C ALA A 138 11.47 11.49 11.72
N THR A 139 12.28 11.92 12.66
CA THR A 139 13.64 11.46 12.89
C THR A 139 13.68 9.94 12.99
N GLU A 140 14.67 9.33 12.37
CA GLU A 140 14.95 7.89 12.43
C GLU A 140 14.88 7.35 13.85
N TYR A 141 13.95 6.45 14.10
CA TYR A 141 14.02 5.58 15.27
C TYR A 141 14.59 4.23 14.82
N SER A 142 15.86 4.04 15.14
CA SER A 142 16.48 2.72 15.15
C SER A 142 15.84 1.92 16.29
N MET A 143 15.16 0.84 15.96
CA MET A 143 14.78 -0.14 16.97
C MET A 143 15.88 -1.20 17.04
N PHE A 144 16.44 -1.34 18.25
CA PHE A 144 17.27 -2.44 18.68
C PHE A 144 16.41 -3.70 18.86
#